data_036ff26377ca9ed12edf968ab444d556
#
_entry.id   036ff26377ca9ed12edf968ab444d556
#
_cell.length_a   1.000
_cell.length_b   1.000
_cell.length_c   1.000
_cell.angle_alpha   90.00
_cell.angle_beta   90.00
_cell.angle_gamma   90.00
#
_symmetry.space_group_name_H-M   'P 1'
#
loop_
_entity.id
_entity.type
_entity.pdbx_description
1 polymer ?
#
loop_
_entity_poly.entity_id
_entity_poly.type
_entity_poly.pdbx_seq_one_letter_code
_entity_poly.pdbx_strand_id
1 'polypeptide(L)' 'MVHINGKDIDAAGQSLAAYLKENDYEMGTFVVECNEEIIHKEDYENYMLKDGDIIEIVQFMGGGCGTSLMYRSIM' A
#
# COMPACT_ATOMS: atom_id res chain seq x y z
N MET A 1 3.40 15.40 4.59
CA MET A 1 2.35 14.37 4.55
C MET A 1 2.64 13.31 3.53
N VAL A 2 2.13 12.13 3.75
CA VAL A 2 2.27 11.03 2.80
C VAL A 2 0.97 10.93 2.02
N HIS A 3 1.09 10.75 0.73
CA HIS A 3 -0.08 10.66 -0.14
C HIS A 3 -0.46 9.19 -0.29
N ILE A 4 -1.55 8.78 0.33
CA ILE A 4 -1.94 7.37 0.32
C ILE A 4 -3.32 7.22 -0.29
N ASN A 5 -3.39 6.48 -1.39
CA ASN A 5 -4.63 6.25 -2.10
C ASN A 5 -5.38 7.54 -2.41
N GLY A 6 -4.64 8.55 -2.82
CA GLY A 6 -5.24 9.82 -3.20
C GLY A 6 -5.53 10.77 -2.06
N LYS A 7 -5.11 10.43 -0.86
CA LYS A 7 -5.37 11.28 0.30
C LYS A 7 -4.08 11.62 1.01
N ASP A 8 -3.99 12.82 1.51
CA ASP A 8 -2.83 13.24 2.30
C ASP A 8 -3.00 12.77 3.73
N ILE A 9 -2.09 11.93 4.18
CA ILE A 9 -2.15 11.33 5.50
C ILE A 9 -0.92 11.74 6.27
N ASP A 10 -1.09 12.06 7.54
CA ASP A 10 0.03 12.42 8.39
C ASP A 10 0.66 11.14 8.93
N ALA A 11 1.39 10.46 8.06
CA ALA A 11 1.98 9.18 8.41
C ALA A 11 3.49 9.16 8.25
N ALA A 12 4.09 10.29 7.96
CA ALA A 12 5.53 10.34 7.78
C ALA A 12 6.22 9.96 9.09
N GLY A 13 7.26 9.15 8.96
CA GLY A 13 8.02 8.76 10.12
C GLY A 13 7.64 7.42 10.71
N GLN A 14 6.53 6.83 10.27
CA GLN A 14 6.20 5.51 10.77
C GLN A 14 6.45 4.49 9.67
N SER A 15 6.56 3.23 10.05
CA SER A 15 6.83 2.19 9.06
C SER A 15 5.56 1.89 8.29
N LEU A 16 5.75 1.40 7.08
CA LEU A 16 4.62 1.01 6.26
C LEU A 16 3.82 -0.08 6.96
N ALA A 17 4.51 -1.03 7.59
CA ALA A 17 3.82 -2.09 8.30
C ALA A 17 2.95 -1.55 9.42
N ALA A 18 3.42 -0.55 10.13
CA ALA A 18 2.64 0.04 11.20
C ALA A 18 1.38 0.70 10.67
N TYR A 19 1.51 1.40 9.56
CA TYR A 19 0.36 2.04 8.95
C TYR A 19 -0.68 1.00 8.52
N LEU A 20 -0.21 -0.07 7.88
CA LEU A 20 -1.11 -1.10 7.41
C LEU A 20 -1.85 -1.76 8.57
N LYS A 21 -1.12 -1.99 9.65
CA LYS A 21 -1.72 -2.60 10.82
C LYS A 21 -2.77 -1.71 11.46
N GLU A 22 -2.49 -0.43 11.54
CA GLU A 22 -3.41 0.51 12.12
C GLU A 22 -4.71 0.61 11.35
N ASN A 23 -4.65 0.37 10.06
CA ASN A 23 -5.82 0.48 9.21
C ASN A 23 -6.43 -0.86 8.87
N ASP A 24 -6.06 -1.90 9.61
CA ASP A 24 -6.67 -3.22 9.49
C ASP A 24 -6.51 -3.86 8.13
N TYR A 25 -5.43 -3.56 7.45
CA TYR A 25 -5.13 -4.26 6.21
C TYR A 25 -4.66 -5.66 6.54
N GLU A 26 -5.20 -6.63 5.85
CA GLU A 26 -4.85 -8.02 6.09
C GLU A 26 -3.71 -8.41 5.16
N MET A 27 -2.62 -8.89 5.75
CA MET A 27 -1.47 -9.27 4.95
C MET A 27 -1.83 -10.35 3.94
N GLY A 28 -1.31 -10.20 2.75
CA GLY A 28 -1.56 -11.17 1.71
C GLY A 28 -2.77 -10.87 0.85
N THR A 29 -3.52 -9.82 1.19
CA THR A 29 -4.72 -9.48 0.43
C THR A 29 -4.56 -8.21 -0.37
N PHE A 30 -3.36 -7.66 -0.43
CA PHE A 30 -3.13 -6.41 -1.14
C PHE A 30 -1.69 -6.33 -1.63
N VAL A 31 -1.45 -5.37 -2.52
CA VAL A 31 -0.10 -5.00 -2.91
C VAL A 31 0.06 -3.52 -2.66
N VAL A 32 1.28 -3.10 -2.40
CA VAL A 32 1.59 -1.71 -2.12
C VAL A 32 2.58 -1.19 -3.14
N GLU A 33 2.28 -0.03 -3.69
CA GLU A 33 3.19 0.67 -4.59
C GLU A 33 3.63 1.95 -3.93
N CYS A 34 4.91 2.23 -4.05
CA CYS A 34 5.45 3.47 -3.54
C CYS A 34 6.20 4.16 -4.66
N ASN A 35 5.75 5.34 -5.05
CA ASN A 35 6.39 6.09 -6.14
C ASN A 35 6.55 5.22 -7.39
N GLU A 36 5.50 4.45 -7.69
CA GLU A 36 5.43 3.62 -8.88
C GLU A 36 6.27 2.34 -8.80
N GLU A 37 6.77 2.00 -7.63
CA GLU A 37 7.49 0.76 -7.45
C GLU A 37 6.77 -0.11 -6.46
N ILE A 38 6.70 -1.40 -6.74
CA ILE A 38 6.03 -2.32 -5.84
C ILE A 38 6.92 -2.62 -4.66
N ILE A 39 6.37 -2.50 -3.46
CA ILE A 39 7.08 -2.80 -2.23
C ILE A 39 6.73 -4.23 -1.85
N HIS A 40 7.75 -5.03 -1.58
CA HIS A 40 7.53 -6.41 -1.19
C HIS A 40 7.15 -6.51 0.27
N LYS A 41 6.36 -7.53 0.57
CA LYS A 41 5.87 -7.74 1.92
C LYS A 41 6.99 -7.76 2.96
N GLU A 42 8.10 -8.35 2.62
CA GLU A 42 9.22 -8.45 3.57
C GLU A 42 9.84 -7.10 3.86
N ASP A 43 9.57 -6.11 3.04
CA ASP A 43 10.13 -4.79 3.26
C ASP A 43 9.19 -3.84 3.98
N TYR A 44 7.97 -4.27 4.26
CA TYR A 44 7.00 -3.40 4.89
C TYR A 44 7.48 -2.87 6.24
N GLU A 45 8.12 -3.70 7.02
CA GLU A 45 8.57 -3.30 8.34
C GLU A 45 9.77 -2.37 8.29
N ASN A 46 10.54 -2.48 7.22
CA ASN A 46 11.74 -1.67 7.08
C ASN A 46 11.51 -0.41 6.28
N TYR A 47 10.37 -0.29 5.66
CA TYR A 47 10.10 0.88 4.85
C TYR A 47 9.47 1.98 5.70
N MET A 48 10.18 3.09 5.83
CA MET A 48 9.67 4.22 6.62
C MET A 48 9.02 5.20 5.67
N LEU A 49 7.78 5.56 5.98
CA LEU A 49 7.06 6.51 5.16
C LEU A 49 7.67 7.89 5.30
N LYS A 50 7.78 8.58 4.20
CA LYS A 50 8.40 9.90 4.18
C LYS A 50 7.44 10.93 3.63
N ASP A 51 7.65 12.14 4.06
CA ASP A 51 6.86 13.26 3.58
C ASP A 51 7.02 13.36 2.07
N GLY A 52 5.92 13.38 1.36
CA GLY A 52 5.95 13.47 -0.08
C GLY A 52 5.87 12.15 -0.81
N ASP A 53 5.93 11.04 -0.08
CA ASP A 53 5.79 9.74 -0.72
C ASP A 53 4.39 9.55 -1.27
N ILE A 54 4.31 8.89 -2.40
CA ILE A 54 3.03 8.56 -3.03
C ILE A 54 2.85 7.06 -2.93
N ILE A 55 1.90 6.66 -2.11
CA ILE A 55 1.65 5.26 -1.81
C ILE A 55 0.29 4.85 -2.38
N GLU A 56 0.24 3.70 -3.00
CA GLU A 56 -1.02 3.15 -3.45
C GLU A 56 -1.16 1.74 -2.93
N ILE A 57 -2.27 1.46 -2.29
CA ILE A 57 -2.56 0.15 -1.75
C ILE A 57 -3.74 -0.41 -2.50
N VAL A 58 -3.51 -1.50 -3.21
CA VAL A 58 -4.55 -2.13 -4.02
C VAL A 58 -4.94 -3.43 -3.36
N GLN A 59 -6.19 -3.53 -2.93
CA GLN A 59 -6.68 -4.73 -2.27
C GLN A 59 -7.32 -5.66 -3.27
N PHE A 60 -7.07 -6.95 -3.10
CA PHE A 60 -7.72 -7.94 -3.94
C PHE A 60 -9.07 -8.28 -3.34
N MET A 61 -10.07 -8.33 -4.18
CA MET A 61 -11.35 -8.79 -3.71
C MET A 61 -11.30 -10.30 -3.68
N GLY A 62 -11.95 -10.89 -2.78
CA GLY A 62 -11.84 -12.30 -2.52
C GLY A 62 -11.93 -13.26 -3.69
N GLY A 63 -12.70 -13.01 -4.66
CA GLY A 63 -12.86 -13.95 -5.75
C GLY A 63 -11.65 -14.07 -6.65
N GLY A 64 -11.31 -15.25 -7.05
CA GLY A 64 -10.14 -15.46 -7.86
C GLY A 64 -10.19 -14.75 -9.20
N CYS A 65 -11.33 -14.71 -9.81
CA CYS A 65 -11.40 -14.13 -11.14
C CYS A 65 -11.28 -12.62 -11.12
N GLY A 66 -11.45 -12.01 -9.98
CA GLY A 66 -11.33 -10.56 -9.93
C GLY A 66 -9.91 -10.08 -9.98
N THR A 67 -9.00 -10.96 -9.77
CA THR A 67 -7.61 -10.58 -9.69
C THR A 67 -7.09 -9.88 -10.92
N SER A 68 -7.43 -10.41 -12.06
CA SER A 68 -6.89 -9.81 -13.27
C SER A 68 -7.43 -8.42 -13.50
N LEU A 69 -8.64 -8.15 -13.04
CA LEU A 69 -9.18 -6.83 -13.20
C LEU A 69 -8.47 -5.83 -12.34
N MET A 70 -8.16 -6.24 -11.12
CA MET A 70 -7.42 -5.37 -10.26
C MET A 70 -6.11 -4.98 -10.87
N TYR A 71 -5.47 -5.94 -11.42
CA TYR A 71 -4.21 -5.67 -12.03
C TYR A 71 -4.30 -4.60 -13.10
N ARG A 72 -5.35 -4.65 -13.88
CA ARG A 72 -5.50 -3.68 -14.91
C ARG A 72 -5.69 -2.30 -14.42
N SER A 73 -6.33 -2.17 -13.31
CA SER A 73 -6.59 -0.83 -12.81
C SER A 73 -5.32 -0.11 -12.42
N ILE A 74 -4.27 -0.82 -12.22
CA ILE A 74 -3.01 -0.20 -11.87
C ILE A 74 -2.38 0.48 -13.06
N MET A 75 -2.66 -0.01 -14.21
CA MET A 75 -2.09 0.59 -15.38
C MET A 75 -2.83 1.83 -15.75
#